data_c32026ce7747c3cbe691addbc6748d35
#
_entry.id   c32026ce7747c3cbe691addbc6748d35
#
_cell.length_a   1.000
_cell.length_b   1.000
_cell.length_c   1.000
_cell.angle_alpha   90.00
_cell.angle_beta   90.00
_cell.angle_gamma   90.00
#
_symmetry.space_group_name_H-M   'P 1'
#
loop_
_entity.id
_entity.type
_entity.pdbx_description
1 polymer ?
#
loop_
_entity_poly.entity_id
_entity_poly.type
_entity_poly.pdbx_seq_one_letter_code
_entity_poly.pdbx_strand_id
1 'polypeptide(L)'
;MKPFLALEASAGSGKTFALSVRFIAILLSGADAREITALTFTKKAANEMKERIVQTFLRLEEKSAELAELEQILGAGRDEILAMRDARATHFLESDLKIGTFDSFFVGILRSFCLNLGLSADFEVSENLNELQRGEFVASVSKDMRLLKALANLIATAERSQSSFFESLEMFYENFGELKSSENAAFPNESGIEEALKNMREYVLARGGGKDAQSAVKEGSPGEILARSFMSR
;
A
#
# COMPACT_ATOMS: atom_id res chain seq x y z
N MET A 1 5.85 -5.61 31.91
CA MET A 1 5.89 -5.85 30.42
C MET A 1 6.87 -4.88 29.77
N LYS A 2 7.65 -5.32 28.76
CA LYS A 2 8.61 -4.43 28.05
C LYS A 2 7.82 -3.44 27.19
N PRO A 3 8.13 -2.12 27.21
CA PRO A 3 7.40 -1.12 26.42
C PRO A 3 7.61 -1.31 24.92
N PHE A 4 8.79 -1.74 24.49
CA PHE A 4 9.13 -2.05 23.11
C PHE A 4 9.61 -3.48 22.98
N LEU A 5 9.13 -4.18 21.96
CA LEU A 5 9.51 -5.56 21.65
C LEU A 5 9.64 -5.72 20.13
N ALA A 6 10.82 -6.03 19.66
CA ALA A 6 11.07 -6.47 18.29
C ALA A 6 11.21 -7.99 18.29
N LEU A 7 10.50 -8.66 17.37
CA LEU A 7 10.53 -10.10 17.19
C LEU A 7 11.10 -10.40 15.81
N GLU A 8 12.33 -10.90 15.77
CA GLU A 8 12.90 -11.46 14.56
C GLU A 8 12.42 -12.90 14.41
N ALA A 9 11.75 -13.18 13.29
CA ALA A 9 11.16 -14.48 13.13
C ALA A 9 10.96 -14.81 11.64
N SER A 10 11.39 -16.00 11.23
CA SER A 10 11.11 -16.57 9.91
C SER A 10 9.62 -16.94 9.73
N ALA A 11 9.20 -17.28 8.53
CA ALA A 11 7.84 -17.77 8.29
C ALA A 11 7.57 -19.02 9.16
N GLY A 12 6.39 -19.08 9.79
CA GLY A 12 6.02 -20.18 10.67
C GLY A 12 6.58 -20.15 12.10
N SER A 13 7.37 -19.18 12.49
CA SER A 13 8.11 -19.10 13.75
C SER A 13 7.32 -18.58 14.96
N GLY A 14 5.99 -18.60 14.94
CA GLY A 14 5.18 -18.20 16.09
C GLY A 14 4.92 -16.69 16.25
N LYS A 15 5.23 -15.86 15.24
CA LYS A 15 4.95 -14.39 15.29
C LYS A 15 3.52 -14.05 15.68
N THR A 16 2.56 -14.73 15.06
CA THR A 16 1.13 -14.50 15.32
C THR A 16 0.74 -14.96 16.74
N PHE A 17 1.37 -16.03 17.24
CA PHE A 17 1.23 -16.47 18.62
C PHE A 17 1.69 -15.37 19.59
N ALA A 18 2.92 -14.89 19.43
CA ALA A 18 3.49 -13.86 20.30
C ALA A 18 2.68 -12.55 20.27
N LEU A 19 2.19 -12.16 19.09
CA LEU A 19 1.33 -10.98 18.95
C LEU A 19 -0.02 -11.16 19.66
N SER A 20 -0.65 -12.34 19.53
CA SER A 20 -1.91 -12.65 20.21
C SER A 20 -1.76 -12.65 21.72
N VAL A 21 -0.71 -13.29 22.24
CA VAL A 21 -0.40 -13.29 23.68
C VAL A 21 -0.13 -11.87 24.18
N ARG A 22 0.65 -11.07 23.42
CA ARG A 22 0.93 -9.70 23.80
C ARG A 22 -0.32 -8.81 23.81
N PHE A 23 -1.21 -8.97 22.83
CA PHE A 23 -2.51 -8.27 22.80
C PHE A 23 -3.30 -8.55 24.06
N ILE A 24 -3.44 -9.85 24.41
CA ILE A 24 -4.16 -10.30 25.61
C ILE A 24 -3.47 -9.79 26.87
N ALA A 25 -2.13 -9.82 26.95
CA ALA A 25 -1.38 -9.30 28.07
C ALA A 25 -1.66 -7.80 28.31
N ILE A 26 -1.69 -6.98 27.25
CA ILE A 26 -2.00 -5.55 27.34
C ILE A 26 -3.43 -5.36 27.83
N LEU A 27 -4.37 -6.11 27.29
CA LEU A 27 -5.79 -6.08 27.70
C LEU A 27 -5.94 -6.43 29.19
N LEU A 28 -5.32 -7.52 29.63
CA LEU A 28 -5.38 -7.97 31.02
C LEU A 28 -4.67 -7.01 31.97
N SER A 29 -3.62 -6.30 31.51
CA SER A 29 -2.93 -5.27 32.29
C SER A 29 -3.76 -4.00 32.52
N GLY A 30 -4.98 -3.89 31.94
CA GLY A 30 -5.87 -2.78 32.22
C GLY A 30 -6.20 -1.88 31.03
N ALA A 31 -5.59 -2.07 29.86
CA ALA A 31 -5.91 -1.30 28.66
C ALA A 31 -7.36 -1.59 28.18
N ASP A 32 -8.00 -0.57 27.60
CA ASP A 32 -9.26 -0.76 26.87
C ASP A 32 -8.97 -1.47 25.54
N ALA A 33 -9.78 -2.46 25.19
CA ALA A 33 -9.64 -3.20 23.93
C ALA A 33 -9.71 -2.26 22.71
N ARG A 34 -10.45 -1.17 22.80
CA ARG A 34 -10.58 -0.12 21.77
C ARG A 34 -9.33 0.74 21.59
N GLU A 35 -8.42 0.74 22.57
CA GLU A 35 -7.16 1.49 22.52
C GLU A 35 -6.01 0.65 21.95
N ILE A 36 -6.19 -0.68 21.90
CA ILE A 36 -5.18 -1.60 21.37
C ILE A 36 -5.37 -1.70 19.86
N THR A 37 -4.36 -1.28 19.10
CA THR A 37 -4.37 -1.40 17.64
C THR A 37 -3.38 -2.46 17.19
N ALA A 38 -3.83 -3.39 16.34
CA ALA A 38 -2.98 -4.39 15.69
C ALA A 38 -3.10 -4.28 14.17
N LEU A 39 -1.96 -4.16 13.49
CA LEU A 39 -1.90 -3.92 12.05
C LEU A 39 -1.16 -5.04 11.32
N THR A 40 -1.63 -5.35 10.12
CA THR A 40 -1.02 -6.32 9.20
C THR A 40 -1.14 -5.83 7.75
N PHE A 41 -0.52 -6.56 6.81
CA PHE A 41 -0.54 -6.14 5.39
C PHE A 41 -1.79 -6.61 4.64
N THR A 42 -2.42 -7.72 5.03
CA THR A 42 -3.53 -8.28 4.27
C THR A 42 -4.80 -8.41 5.11
N LYS A 43 -5.96 -8.21 4.48
CA LYS A 43 -7.28 -8.40 5.12
C LYS A 43 -7.43 -9.83 5.68
N LYS A 44 -6.90 -10.83 4.96
CA LYS A 44 -6.92 -12.22 5.41
C LYS A 44 -6.16 -12.40 6.73
N ALA A 45 -4.92 -11.89 6.80
CA ALA A 45 -4.10 -11.99 8.01
C ALA A 45 -4.72 -11.20 9.19
N ALA A 46 -5.37 -10.07 8.92
CA ALA A 46 -6.10 -9.31 9.95
C ALA A 46 -7.26 -10.13 10.54
N ASN A 47 -8.04 -10.77 9.69
CA ASN A 47 -9.16 -11.62 10.14
C ASN A 47 -8.67 -12.85 10.91
N GLU A 48 -7.63 -13.53 10.42
CA GLU A 48 -7.02 -14.67 11.13
C GLU A 48 -6.45 -14.25 12.50
N MET A 49 -5.85 -13.07 12.60
CA MET A 49 -5.35 -12.52 13.86
C MET A 49 -6.50 -12.20 14.81
N LYS A 50 -7.56 -11.54 14.33
CA LYS A 50 -8.76 -11.24 15.13
C LYS A 50 -9.40 -12.49 15.67
N GLU A 51 -9.62 -13.49 14.83
CA GLU A 51 -10.19 -14.76 15.22
C GLU A 51 -9.32 -15.47 16.28
N ARG A 52 -8.01 -15.52 16.06
CA ARG A 52 -7.07 -16.13 17.02
C ARG A 52 -7.12 -15.42 18.38
N ILE A 53 -7.09 -14.09 18.41
CA ILE A 53 -7.14 -13.33 19.67
C ILE A 53 -8.43 -13.61 20.41
N VAL A 54 -9.58 -13.59 19.72
CA VAL A 54 -10.89 -13.87 20.32
C VAL A 54 -10.94 -15.30 20.86
N GLN A 55 -10.54 -16.30 20.06
CA GLN A 55 -10.53 -17.71 20.50
C GLN A 55 -9.58 -17.95 21.66
N THR A 56 -8.38 -17.35 21.63
CA THR A 56 -7.42 -17.49 22.73
C THR A 56 -7.95 -16.86 24.00
N PHE A 57 -8.55 -15.67 23.92
CA PHE A 57 -9.13 -15.00 25.06
C PHE A 57 -10.28 -15.80 25.68
N LEU A 58 -11.23 -16.29 24.86
CA LEU A 58 -12.41 -17.02 25.33
C LEU A 58 -12.08 -18.41 25.87
N ARG A 59 -11.07 -19.07 25.35
CA ARG A 59 -10.66 -20.44 25.73
C ARG A 59 -9.30 -20.45 26.39
N LEU A 60 -8.97 -19.44 27.17
CA LEU A 60 -7.63 -19.27 27.74
C LEU A 60 -7.26 -20.43 28.66
N GLU A 61 -8.22 -21.02 29.38
CA GLU A 61 -8.03 -22.19 30.24
C GLU A 61 -7.55 -23.43 29.50
N GLU A 62 -7.90 -23.57 28.21
CA GLU A 62 -7.51 -24.68 27.33
C GLU A 62 -6.17 -24.43 26.64
N LYS A 63 -5.68 -23.19 26.65
CA LYS A 63 -4.50 -22.71 25.93
C LYS A 63 -3.26 -22.67 26.84
N SER A 64 -2.73 -23.85 27.17
CA SER A 64 -1.63 -23.96 28.13
C SER A 64 -0.36 -23.20 27.74
N ALA A 65 -0.02 -23.14 26.45
CA ALA A 65 1.16 -22.43 25.98
C ALA A 65 1.01 -20.90 26.09
N GLU A 66 -0.15 -20.38 25.67
CA GLU A 66 -0.48 -18.96 25.77
C GLU A 66 -0.60 -18.52 27.23
N LEU A 67 -1.18 -19.37 28.08
CA LEU A 67 -1.31 -19.09 29.49
C LEU A 67 0.06 -19.04 30.20
N ALA A 68 0.95 -20.00 29.92
CA ALA A 68 2.31 -20.02 30.47
C ALA A 68 3.11 -18.76 30.08
N GLU A 69 2.96 -18.29 28.84
CA GLU A 69 3.60 -17.06 28.37
C GLU A 69 2.99 -15.82 29.06
N LEU A 70 1.66 -15.80 29.28
CA LEU A 70 0.99 -14.74 30.03
C LEU A 70 1.45 -14.69 31.48
N GLU A 71 1.62 -15.84 32.15
CA GLU A 71 2.19 -15.94 33.51
C GLU A 71 3.55 -15.26 33.59
N GLN A 72 4.42 -15.51 32.61
CA GLN A 72 5.73 -14.88 32.54
C GLN A 72 5.67 -13.36 32.28
N ILE A 73 4.79 -12.92 31.37
CA ILE A 73 4.65 -11.52 31.00
C ILE A 73 4.04 -10.68 32.12
N LEU A 74 3.02 -11.21 32.77
CA LEU A 74 2.23 -10.50 33.77
C LEU A 74 2.79 -10.68 35.20
N GLY A 75 3.54 -11.76 35.42
CA GLY A 75 4.04 -12.12 36.75
C GLY A 75 2.91 -12.56 37.71
N ALA A 76 1.82 -13.07 37.15
CA ALA A 76 0.61 -13.49 37.87
C ALA A 76 0.40 -15.00 37.70
N GLY A 77 -0.22 -15.65 38.68
CA GLY A 77 -0.53 -17.06 38.58
C GLY A 77 -1.73 -17.36 37.67
N ARG A 78 -1.87 -18.64 37.28
CA ARG A 78 -2.94 -19.13 36.39
C ARG A 78 -4.33 -18.64 36.81
N ASP A 79 -4.69 -18.86 38.06
CA ASP A 79 -6.04 -18.56 38.55
C ASP A 79 -6.30 -17.05 38.57
N GLU A 80 -5.28 -16.26 38.86
CA GLU A 80 -5.35 -14.80 38.81
C GLU A 80 -5.56 -14.30 37.37
N ILE A 81 -4.85 -14.86 36.40
CA ILE A 81 -4.99 -14.51 34.97
C ILE A 81 -6.39 -14.87 34.47
N LEU A 82 -6.93 -16.03 34.85
CA LEU A 82 -8.27 -16.42 34.48
C LEU A 82 -9.33 -15.51 35.13
N ALA A 83 -9.15 -15.11 36.38
CA ALA A 83 -10.01 -14.13 37.04
C ALA A 83 -9.95 -12.75 36.35
N MET A 84 -8.77 -12.29 35.93
CA MET A 84 -8.60 -11.07 35.13
C MET A 84 -9.34 -11.15 33.79
N ARG A 85 -9.24 -12.32 33.09
CA ARG A 85 -9.94 -12.60 31.85
C ARG A 85 -11.45 -12.51 32.04
N ASP A 86 -11.99 -13.18 33.07
CA ASP A 86 -13.44 -13.22 33.34
C ASP A 86 -13.98 -11.85 33.68
N ALA A 87 -13.26 -11.05 34.47
CA ALA A 87 -13.64 -9.69 34.79
C ALA A 87 -13.74 -8.77 33.57
N ARG A 88 -13.02 -9.10 32.47
CA ARG A 88 -12.98 -8.30 31.24
C ARG A 88 -13.78 -8.89 30.09
N ALA A 89 -14.35 -10.10 30.25
CA ALA A 89 -14.97 -10.83 29.15
C ALA A 89 -16.13 -10.07 28.50
N THR A 90 -17.03 -9.50 29.28
CA THR A 90 -18.17 -8.73 28.76
C THR A 90 -17.69 -7.52 27.96
N HIS A 91 -16.80 -6.71 28.55
CA HIS A 91 -16.29 -5.52 27.88
C HIS A 91 -15.49 -5.85 26.61
N PHE A 92 -14.71 -6.93 26.62
CA PHE A 92 -13.97 -7.40 25.44
C PHE A 92 -14.90 -7.82 24.31
N LEU A 93 -15.96 -8.57 24.60
CA LEU A 93 -16.92 -9.04 23.59
C LEU A 93 -17.76 -7.91 22.98
N GLU A 94 -18.05 -6.86 23.77
CA GLU A 94 -18.77 -5.68 23.30
C GLU A 94 -17.87 -4.68 22.57
N SER A 95 -16.55 -4.85 22.64
CA SER A 95 -15.59 -3.92 22.03
C SER A 95 -15.36 -4.24 20.56
N ASP A 96 -15.33 -3.20 19.73
CA ASP A 96 -14.82 -3.33 18.37
C ASP A 96 -13.28 -3.30 18.38
N LEU A 97 -12.68 -4.46 18.10
CA LEU A 97 -11.23 -4.63 18.10
C LEU A 97 -10.61 -3.92 16.89
N LYS A 98 -9.71 -2.99 17.12
CA LYS A 98 -8.96 -2.29 16.05
C LYS A 98 -7.87 -3.17 15.46
N ILE A 99 -8.27 -4.24 14.80
CA ILE A 99 -7.39 -5.16 14.07
C ILE A 99 -7.68 -5.02 12.59
N GLY A 100 -6.69 -4.58 11.81
CA GLY A 100 -6.89 -4.29 10.40
C GLY A 100 -5.60 -4.24 9.59
N THR A 101 -5.72 -3.75 8.36
CA THR A 101 -4.55 -3.50 7.50
C THR A 101 -3.99 -2.10 7.73
N PHE A 102 -2.71 -1.89 7.37
CA PHE A 102 -2.12 -0.56 7.35
C PHE A 102 -2.95 0.41 6.50
N ASP A 103 -3.43 -0.03 5.32
CA ASP A 103 -4.25 0.81 4.45
C ASP A 103 -5.54 1.26 5.14
N SER A 104 -6.26 0.33 5.78
CA SER A 104 -7.48 0.66 6.51
C SER A 104 -7.23 1.63 7.67
N PHE A 105 -6.09 1.49 8.34
CA PHE A 105 -5.70 2.40 9.41
C PHE A 105 -5.40 3.81 8.88
N PHE A 106 -4.63 3.93 7.80
CA PHE A 106 -4.34 5.23 7.18
C PHE A 106 -5.58 5.89 6.59
N VAL A 107 -6.48 5.11 5.97
CA VAL A 107 -7.79 5.62 5.52
C VAL A 107 -8.61 6.15 6.70
N GLY A 108 -8.58 5.48 7.84
CA GLY A 108 -9.22 5.95 9.06
C GLY A 108 -8.68 7.29 9.55
N ILE A 109 -7.35 7.47 9.51
CA ILE A 109 -6.70 8.75 9.82
C ILE A 109 -7.12 9.82 8.81
N LEU A 110 -7.03 9.52 7.51
CA LEU A 110 -7.45 10.45 6.45
C LEU A 110 -8.90 10.90 6.61
N ARG A 111 -9.82 10.00 6.96
CA ARG A 111 -11.22 10.35 7.24
C ARG A 111 -11.37 11.30 8.42
N SER A 112 -10.53 11.16 9.44
CA SER A 112 -10.55 12.08 10.58
C SER A 112 -10.14 13.51 10.23
N PHE A 113 -9.35 13.69 9.16
CA PHE A 113 -8.84 14.97 8.69
C PHE A 113 -9.38 15.38 7.32
N CYS A 114 -10.36 14.67 6.75
CA CYS A 114 -10.82 14.87 5.38
C CYS A 114 -11.21 16.32 5.08
N LEU A 115 -11.96 16.97 5.95
CA LEU A 115 -12.37 18.36 5.77
C LEU A 115 -11.19 19.35 5.76
N ASN A 116 -10.17 19.09 6.58
CA ASN A 116 -8.95 19.91 6.62
C ASN A 116 -8.12 19.77 5.33
N LEU A 117 -8.24 18.64 4.65
CA LEU A 117 -7.57 18.34 3.39
C LEU A 117 -8.40 18.70 2.16
N GLY A 118 -9.60 19.26 2.34
CA GLY A 118 -10.51 19.59 1.24
C GLY A 118 -11.15 18.36 0.58
N LEU A 119 -11.15 17.21 1.28
CA LEU A 119 -11.79 15.99 0.82
C LEU A 119 -13.23 15.92 1.33
N SER A 120 -14.11 15.28 0.56
CA SER A 120 -15.46 14.94 1.02
C SER A 120 -15.41 13.92 2.17
N ALA A 121 -16.34 13.98 3.12
CA ALA A 121 -16.38 13.03 4.25
C ALA A 121 -16.69 11.58 3.79
N ASP A 122 -17.30 11.44 2.64
CA ASP A 122 -17.68 10.19 1.99
C ASP A 122 -16.70 9.76 0.87
N PHE A 123 -15.48 10.30 0.87
CA PHE A 123 -14.49 9.92 -0.14
C PHE A 123 -14.25 8.40 -0.16
N GLU A 124 -14.09 7.87 -1.35
CA GLU A 124 -13.74 6.48 -1.58
C GLU A 124 -12.28 6.36 -2.02
N VAL A 125 -11.61 5.31 -1.55
CA VAL A 125 -10.27 4.93 -2.03
C VAL A 125 -10.48 3.97 -3.20
N SER A 126 -10.14 4.43 -4.39
CA SER A 126 -10.24 3.62 -5.61
C SER A 126 -8.92 2.91 -5.87
N GLU A 127 -8.99 1.60 -6.07
CA GLU A 127 -7.87 0.81 -6.61
C GLU A 127 -7.80 0.93 -8.15
N ASN A 128 -8.86 1.45 -8.78
CA ASN A 128 -9.00 1.60 -10.24
C ASN A 128 -8.71 3.03 -10.73
N LEU A 129 -7.78 3.72 -10.08
CA LEU A 129 -7.37 5.07 -10.51
C LEU A 129 -6.94 5.09 -11.98
N ASN A 130 -6.32 4.01 -12.44
CA ASN A 130 -5.85 3.83 -13.81
C ASN A 130 -7.00 3.87 -14.83
N GLU A 131 -8.15 3.27 -14.56
CA GLU A 131 -9.32 3.33 -15.46
C GLU A 131 -9.87 4.75 -15.57
N LEU A 132 -9.99 5.46 -14.45
CA LEU A 132 -10.43 6.85 -14.43
C LEU A 132 -9.47 7.76 -15.20
N GLN A 133 -8.16 7.61 -14.96
CA GLN A 133 -7.11 8.37 -15.66
C GLN A 133 -7.11 8.08 -17.16
N ARG A 134 -7.28 6.80 -17.56
CA ARG A 134 -7.42 6.42 -18.98
C ARG A 134 -8.64 7.10 -19.61
N GLY A 135 -9.78 7.10 -18.93
CA GLY A 135 -10.99 7.76 -19.39
C GLY A 135 -10.81 9.26 -19.59
N GLU A 136 -10.22 9.95 -18.62
CA GLU A 136 -9.93 11.39 -18.69
C GLU A 136 -8.90 11.72 -19.76
N PHE A 137 -7.85 10.92 -19.90
CA PHE A 137 -6.84 11.05 -20.94
C PHE A 137 -7.48 10.93 -22.33
N VAL A 138 -8.24 9.86 -22.59
CA VAL A 138 -8.93 9.66 -23.86
C VAL A 138 -9.91 10.79 -24.14
N ALA A 139 -10.68 11.22 -23.13
CA ALA A 139 -11.61 12.35 -23.27
C ALA A 139 -10.88 13.67 -23.58
N SER A 140 -9.71 13.88 -23.01
CA SER A 140 -8.87 15.06 -23.27
C SER A 140 -8.29 15.04 -24.68
N VAL A 141 -7.72 13.90 -25.11
CA VAL A 141 -7.17 13.72 -26.46
C VAL A 141 -8.25 13.81 -27.54
N SER A 142 -9.47 13.34 -27.24
CA SER A 142 -10.61 13.38 -28.19
C SER A 142 -11.06 14.81 -28.55
N LYS A 143 -10.69 15.81 -27.74
CA LYS A 143 -10.98 17.22 -28.03
C LYS A 143 -10.09 17.80 -29.13
N ASP A 144 -8.91 17.19 -29.39
CA ASP A 144 -8.03 17.57 -30.48
C ASP A 144 -7.91 16.42 -31.49
N MET A 145 -8.52 16.62 -32.67
CA MET A 145 -8.56 15.63 -33.74
C MET A 145 -7.16 15.25 -34.26
N ARG A 146 -6.16 16.13 -34.13
CA ARG A 146 -4.77 15.85 -34.54
C ARG A 146 -4.13 14.89 -33.54
N LEU A 147 -4.31 15.16 -32.25
CA LEU A 147 -3.81 14.29 -31.20
C LEU A 147 -4.49 12.90 -31.24
N LEU A 148 -5.79 12.87 -31.49
CA LEU A 148 -6.53 11.61 -31.62
C LEU A 148 -6.00 10.76 -32.79
N LYS A 149 -5.78 11.38 -33.97
CA LYS A 149 -5.20 10.69 -35.12
C LYS A 149 -3.77 10.21 -34.86
N ALA A 150 -2.94 11.04 -34.23
CA ALA A 150 -1.59 10.66 -33.84
C ALA A 150 -1.58 9.46 -32.88
N LEU A 151 -2.44 9.48 -31.88
CA LEU A 151 -2.62 8.38 -30.93
C LEU A 151 -3.09 7.09 -31.62
N ALA A 152 -4.10 7.19 -32.47
CA ALA A 152 -4.61 6.05 -33.23
C ALA A 152 -3.52 5.43 -34.15
N ASN A 153 -2.77 6.25 -34.86
CA ASN A 153 -1.65 5.80 -35.67
C ASN A 153 -0.54 5.13 -34.84
N LEU A 154 -0.23 5.70 -33.67
CA LEU A 154 0.76 5.15 -32.76
C LEU A 154 0.37 3.77 -32.25
N ILE A 155 -0.89 3.61 -31.80
CA ILE A 155 -1.42 2.31 -31.36
C ILE A 155 -1.40 1.30 -32.52
N ALA A 156 -1.79 1.72 -33.73
CA ALA A 156 -1.83 0.85 -34.91
C ALA A 156 -0.41 0.43 -35.38
N THR A 157 0.60 1.29 -35.26
CA THR A 157 1.98 0.99 -35.68
C THR A 157 2.79 0.25 -34.63
N ALA A 158 2.40 0.29 -33.38
CA ALA A 158 3.16 -0.32 -32.28
C ALA A 158 3.02 -1.86 -32.20
N GLU A 159 2.19 -2.49 -33.03
CA GLU A 159 1.86 -3.93 -32.99
C GLU A 159 1.49 -4.46 -31.59
N ARG A 160 1.14 -3.58 -30.66
CA ARG A 160 0.81 -3.86 -29.26
C ARG A 160 -0.70 -3.74 -29.03
N SER A 161 -1.19 -4.47 -28.03
CA SER A 161 -2.57 -4.31 -27.57
C SER A 161 -2.77 -2.91 -26.93
N GLN A 162 -3.99 -2.39 -27.00
CA GLN A 162 -4.33 -1.12 -26.34
C GLN A 162 -3.97 -1.11 -24.85
N SER A 163 -4.12 -2.24 -24.14
CA SER A 163 -3.74 -2.39 -22.73
C SER A 163 -2.26 -2.13 -22.50
N SER A 164 -1.40 -2.74 -23.31
CA SER A 164 0.06 -2.58 -23.20
C SER A 164 0.54 -1.15 -23.49
N PHE A 165 -0.18 -0.42 -24.32
CA PHE A 165 0.10 1.00 -24.58
C PHE A 165 -0.25 1.85 -23.33
N PHE A 166 -1.42 1.64 -22.73
CA PHE A 166 -1.81 2.36 -21.52
C PHE A 166 -0.94 2.02 -20.32
N GLU A 167 -0.52 0.77 -20.15
CA GLU A 167 0.44 0.36 -19.11
C GLU A 167 1.78 1.09 -19.26
N SER A 168 2.25 1.27 -20.50
CA SER A 168 3.47 2.04 -20.77
C SER A 168 3.31 3.53 -20.44
N LEU A 169 2.14 4.11 -20.71
CA LEU A 169 1.81 5.49 -20.35
C LEU A 169 1.71 5.68 -18.84
N GLU A 170 1.12 4.74 -18.12
CA GLU A 170 1.00 4.75 -16.66
C GLU A 170 2.39 4.70 -16.01
N MET A 171 3.22 3.77 -16.45
CA MET A 171 4.61 3.66 -16.00
C MET A 171 5.40 4.96 -16.27
N PHE A 172 5.17 5.59 -17.41
CA PHE A 172 5.77 6.88 -17.73
C PHE A 172 5.26 7.99 -16.80
N TYR A 173 3.96 8.04 -16.55
CA TYR A 173 3.34 9.06 -15.70
C TYR A 173 3.77 8.93 -14.23
N GLU A 174 3.83 7.73 -13.70
CA GLU A 174 4.30 7.46 -12.34
C GLU A 174 5.75 7.91 -12.12
N ASN A 175 6.60 7.69 -13.12
CA ASN A 175 8.00 8.13 -13.07
C ASN A 175 8.18 9.63 -13.39
N PHE A 176 7.25 10.23 -14.14
CA PHE A 176 7.29 11.66 -14.49
C PHE A 176 6.92 12.58 -13.32
N GLY A 177 6.19 12.08 -12.34
CA GLY A 177 5.85 12.81 -11.10
C GLY A 177 7.10 13.25 -10.32
N GLU A 178 8.18 12.48 -10.37
CA GLU A 178 9.47 12.84 -9.78
C GLU A 178 10.25 13.91 -10.58
N LEU A 179 9.94 14.07 -11.86
CA LEU A 179 10.56 15.09 -12.75
C LEU A 179 9.90 16.46 -12.67
N LYS A 180 8.73 16.57 -12.05
CA LYS A 180 7.95 17.83 -11.92
C LYS A 180 8.55 18.86 -10.97
N SER A 181 9.71 18.60 -10.35
CA SER A 181 10.39 19.55 -9.47
C SER A 181 11.24 20.60 -10.19
N SER A 182 11.28 20.62 -11.53
CA SER A 182 11.92 21.69 -12.28
C SER A 182 10.88 22.59 -12.97
N GLU A 183 10.38 23.56 -12.23
CA GLU A 183 9.34 24.52 -12.66
C GLU A 183 9.73 25.46 -13.82
N ASN A 184 10.85 25.27 -14.52
CA ASN A 184 11.33 26.18 -15.56
C ASN A 184 11.96 25.50 -16.79
N ALA A 185 11.55 24.28 -17.14
CA ALA A 185 12.01 23.70 -18.40
C ALA A 185 11.19 24.28 -19.57
N ALA A 186 11.72 25.26 -20.26
CA ALA A 186 11.31 25.54 -21.64
C ALA A 186 11.41 24.23 -22.44
N PHE A 187 10.42 23.96 -23.32
CA PHE A 187 10.43 22.78 -24.18
C PHE A 187 11.79 22.67 -24.88
N PRO A 188 12.53 21.59 -24.67
CA PRO A 188 13.85 21.47 -25.24
C PRO A 188 13.74 21.42 -26.77
N ASN A 189 14.66 22.10 -27.48
CA ASN A 189 14.89 21.91 -28.91
C ASN A 189 15.40 20.46 -29.17
N GLU A 190 15.50 20.02 -30.42
CA GLU A 190 15.88 18.63 -30.76
C GLU A 190 17.12 18.13 -30.01
N SER A 191 18.13 18.96 -29.82
CA SER A 191 19.34 18.59 -29.06
C SER A 191 19.06 18.37 -27.56
N GLY A 192 18.17 19.15 -26.97
CA GLY A 192 17.73 18.95 -25.58
C GLY A 192 16.90 17.68 -25.36
N ILE A 193 16.19 17.23 -26.40
CA ILE A 193 15.44 15.96 -26.40
C ILE A 193 16.41 14.77 -26.37
N GLU A 194 17.46 14.79 -27.18
CA GLU A 194 18.48 13.74 -27.20
C GLU A 194 19.22 13.64 -25.87
N GLU A 195 19.53 14.76 -25.25
CA GLU A 195 20.17 14.81 -23.94
C GLU A 195 19.23 14.30 -22.82
N ALA A 196 17.95 14.68 -22.85
CA ALA A 196 16.96 14.18 -21.91
C ALA A 196 16.75 12.66 -22.04
N LEU A 197 16.69 12.13 -23.27
CA LEU A 197 16.60 10.69 -23.54
C LEU A 197 17.85 9.93 -23.09
N LYS A 198 19.03 10.50 -23.28
CA LYS A 198 20.28 9.95 -22.80
C LYS A 198 20.31 9.88 -21.26
N ASN A 199 19.94 10.96 -20.60
CA ASN A 199 19.89 11.04 -19.14
C ASN A 199 18.85 10.04 -18.57
N MET A 200 17.71 9.88 -19.24
CA MET A 200 16.69 8.90 -18.86
C MET A 200 17.19 7.46 -19.02
N ARG A 201 17.94 7.17 -20.09
CA ARG A 201 18.61 5.87 -20.28
C ARG A 201 19.61 5.58 -19.16
N GLU A 202 20.49 6.52 -18.89
CA GLU A 202 21.52 6.38 -17.84
C GLU A 202 20.87 6.19 -16.46
N TYR A 203 19.78 6.90 -16.16
CA TYR A 203 19.03 6.77 -14.92
C TYR A 203 18.38 5.38 -14.77
N VAL A 204 17.72 4.87 -15.81
CA VAL A 204 17.09 3.55 -15.79
C VAL A 204 18.12 2.43 -15.67
N LEU A 205 19.26 2.56 -16.36
CA LEU A 205 20.35 1.59 -16.29
C LEU A 205 21.06 1.59 -14.93
N ALA A 206 21.25 2.76 -14.32
CA ALA A 206 21.91 2.91 -13.03
C ALA A 206 21.06 2.35 -11.85
N ARG A 207 19.75 2.40 -11.95
CA ARG A 207 18.83 1.87 -10.91
C ARG A 207 18.43 0.41 -11.09
N GLY A 208 19.00 -0.31 -12.07
CA GLY A 208 18.74 -1.74 -12.25
C GLY A 208 17.28 -2.03 -12.59
N GLY A 209 16.61 -1.14 -13.31
CA GLY A 209 15.25 -1.33 -13.79
C GLY A 209 15.09 -2.70 -14.45
N GLY A 210 13.97 -3.40 -14.18
CA GLY A 210 13.69 -4.72 -14.71
C GLY A 210 13.84 -4.80 -16.23
N LYS A 211 13.95 -6.00 -16.78
CA LYS A 211 14.16 -6.23 -18.23
C LYS A 211 13.21 -5.44 -19.13
N ASP A 212 12.00 -5.20 -18.65
CA ASP A 212 10.96 -4.45 -19.39
C ASP A 212 11.24 -2.94 -19.45
N ALA A 213 11.72 -2.35 -18.34
CA ALA A 213 12.14 -0.95 -18.30
C ALA A 213 13.38 -0.71 -19.17
N GLN A 214 14.34 -1.65 -19.18
CA GLN A 214 15.52 -1.59 -20.04
C GLN A 214 15.16 -1.73 -21.53
N SER A 215 14.15 -2.53 -21.87
CA SER A 215 13.69 -2.69 -23.26
C SER A 215 12.93 -1.45 -23.76
N ALA A 216 12.21 -0.76 -22.88
CA ALA A 216 11.47 0.46 -23.21
C ALA A 216 12.37 1.67 -23.52
N VAL A 217 13.61 1.67 -23.05
CA VAL A 217 14.58 2.79 -23.19
C VAL A 217 15.64 2.49 -24.26
N LYS A 218 15.57 1.35 -24.97
CA LYS A 218 16.49 1.02 -26.07
C LYS A 218 16.23 1.91 -27.28
N GLU A 219 17.31 2.22 -28.01
CA GLU A 219 17.28 2.97 -29.26
C GLU A 219 16.31 2.31 -30.26
N GLY A 220 15.40 3.10 -30.84
CA GLY A 220 14.32 2.60 -31.68
C GLY A 220 13.15 1.96 -30.94
N SER A 221 13.13 2.00 -29.59
CA SER A 221 12.00 1.49 -28.81
C SER A 221 10.74 2.36 -29.02
N PRO A 222 9.52 1.78 -28.88
CA PRO A 222 8.28 2.55 -28.95
C PRO A 222 8.24 3.71 -27.95
N GLY A 223 8.88 3.57 -26.79
CA GLY A 223 8.98 4.64 -25.77
C GLY A 223 9.85 5.81 -26.26
N GLU A 224 10.95 5.54 -26.97
CA GLU A 224 11.79 6.59 -27.55
C GLU A 224 11.09 7.28 -28.72
N ILE A 225 10.42 6.54 -29.57
CA ILE A 225 9.65 7.07 -30.70
C ILE A 225 8.52 7.98 -30.19
N LEU A 226 7.84 7.57 -29.10
CA LEU A 226 6.82 8.35 -28.43
C LEU A 226 7.39 9.64 -27.84
N ALA A 227 8.51 9.57 -27.12
CA ALA A 227 9.15 10.73 -26.54
C ALA A 227 9.60 11.71 -27.64
N ARG A 228 10.21 11.23 -28.73
CA ARG A 228 10.59 12.07 -29.89
C ARG A 228 9.37 12.70 -30.57
N SER A 229 8.26 11.98 -30.73
CA SER A 229 7.04 12.49 -31.35
C SER A 229 6.32 13.52 -30.48
N PHE A 230 6.37 13.39 -29.16
CA PHE A 230 5.76 14.34 -28.22
C PHE A 230 6.58 15.64 -28.08
N MET A 231 7.89 15.55 -28.20
CA MET A 231 8.80 16.66 -27.97
C MET A 231 9.19 17.44 -29.25
N SER A 232 8.87 16.91 -30.42
CA SER A 232 9.15 17.56 -31.74
C SER A 232 8.02 18.51 -32.20
N ARG A 233 7.12 18.89 -31.30
CA ARG A 233 6.02 19.83 -31.53
C ARG A 233 5.96 20.89 -30.47
#